data_65e64c6ad5c745a8769be73e194a7aea
#
_entry.id   65e64c6ad5c745a8769be73e194a7aea
#
_cell.length_a   1.000
_cell.length_b   1.000
_cell.length_c   1.000
_cell.angle_alpha   90.00
_cell.angle_beta   90.00
_cell.angle_gamma   90.00
#
_symmetry.space_group_name_H-M   'P 1'
#
loop_
_entity.id
_entity.type
_entity.pdbx_description
1 polymer ?
#
loop_
_entity_poly.entity_id
_entity_poly.type
_entity_poly.pdbx_seq_one_letter_code
_entity_poly.pdbx_strand_id
1 'polypeptide(L)'
;MVREREGEPARAGAGGGFARPDACGAPSRPPSPALGFARAGGPPSPWGCLPGLQGTGGGTTARGSGRGARWWRGVLASLVACAVVVPLAGAARARVPAPGPAVLAAPSAATLDAVYAAHRANALEAARMADAYGDRGRAAADRALAGRRLLYFDGRGPGLVTEVLGDLAHADRVAVLVPGSDTGIDTYGRFRATALALHERLGGRAAVVAWLGYATPGTVSTTVATTDRAEDAAPGLRKAVSDVRAVAGPRARISLLCHSYGSVVCAEAADGLDVDDIALLGSPGTGADTAAALRTRARIWAARGADDWIGNVPHLSADLLGTTVGFGADPVSPAFGARVFAAGDGGHSDYFAPGSASLANLTRIVLGETSAVTS
;
A
#
# COMPACT_ATOMS: atom_id res chain seq x y z
N MET A 1 -70.17 28.02 -4.60
CA MET A 1 -70.58 29.28 -4.00
C MET A 1 -69.35 29.87 -3.30
N VAL A 2 -68.97 31.05 -3.83
CA VAL A 2 -68.24 32.18 -3.27
C VAL A 2 -66.77 31.98 -3.00
N ARG A 3 -65.87 32.40 -3.91
CA ARG A 3 -65.26 33.72 -4.22
C ARG A 3 -64.24 34.13 -3.18
N GLU A 4 -62.95 34.16 -3.65
CA GLU A 4 -62.15 35.37 -4.04
C GLU A 4 -61.66 36.22 -2.87
N ARG A 5 -60.33 36.47 -2.77
CA ARG A 5 -59.55 37.59 -3.32
C ARG A 5 -58.10 37.48 -2.83
N GLU A 6 -57.15 37.45 -3.68
CA GLU A 6 -56.31 38.53 -4.24
C GLU A 6 -55.79 39.59 -3.24
N GLY A 7 -54.46 39.74 -3.24
CA GLY A 7 -53.80 40.89 -2.63
C GLY A 7 -52.28 40.83 -2.69
N GLU A 8 -51.71 41.16 -3.84
CA GLU A 8 -50.39 41.81 -3.98
C GLU A 8 -50.72 43.33 -4.15
N PRO A 9 -49.80 44.32 -4.06
CA PRO A 9 -48.33 44.34 -3.99
C PRO A 9 -47.76 45.40 -3.00
N ALA A 10 -46.45 45.51 -2.85
CA ALA A 10 -45.78 46.82 -2.96
C ALA A 10 -44.23 46.71 -2.84
N ARG A 11 -43.58 47.37 -3.77
CA ARG A 11 -42.18 47.74 -3.90
C ARG A 11 -41.72 48.75 -2.87
N ALA A 12 -40.42 48.73 -2.53
CA ALA A 12 -39.45 49.83 -2.39
C ALA A 12 -38.21 49.25 -1.73
N GLY A 13 -36.96 49.22 -2.17
CA GLY A 13 -36.24 50.32 -2.83
C GLY A 13 -35.33 51.02 -1.83
N ALA A 14 -34.03 50.66 -1.80
CA ALA A 14 -32.86 51.44 -1.34
C ALA A 14 -31.66 50.46 -1.24
N GLY A 15 -30.61 50.47 -1.98
CA GLY A 15 -29.66 51.51 -2.24
C GLY A 15 -28.65 51.64 -1.10
N GLY A 16 -27.53 50.83 -1.14
CA GLY A 16 -26.47 50.97 -0.18
C GLY A 16 -25.22 50.27 -0.71
N GLY A 17 -24.42 50.97 -1.49
CA GLY A 17 -23.10 50.53 -1.90
C GLY A 17 -22.18 50.52 -0.70
N PHE A 18 -21.43 49.42 -0.55
CA PHE A 18 -20.26 49.42 0.28
C PHE A 18 -19.02 49.05 -0.56
N ALA A 19 -18.07 49.95 -0.42
CA ALA A 19 -16.78 50.01 -1.08
C ALA A 19 -15.96 48.75 -0.86
N ARG A 20 -15.18 48.38 -1.87
CA ARG A 20 -14.02 47.46 -1.76
C ARG A 20 -12.96 48.13 -0.89
N PRO A 21 -12.32 47.38 0.04
CA PRO A 21 -11.01 47.73 0.50
C PRO A 21 -9.94 47.06 -0.36
N ASP A 22 -8.96 47.85 -0.64
CA ASP A 22 -7.77 47.58 -1.43
C ASP A 22 -6.89 46.45 -0.92
N ALA A 23 -6.14 45.91 -1.86
CA ALA A 23 -5.06 44.96 -1.73
C ALA A 23 -4.07 45.35 -0.63
N CYS A 24 -3.83 44.45 0.34
CA CYS A 24 -2.67 44.47 1.19
C CYS A 24 -1.75 43.32 0.84
N GLY A 25 -0.48 43.69 0.57
CA GLY A 25 0.57 42.90 0.00
C GLY A 25 0.93 41.64 0.76
N ALA A 26 1.30 40.66 -0.02
CA ALA A 26 1.97 39.43 0.44
C ALA A 26 3.36 39.78 1.03
N PRO A 27 3.78 39.20 2.16
CA PRO A 27 5.15 39.34 2.62
C PRO A 27 6.09 38.56 1.72
N SER A 28 7.09 39.25 1.17
CA SER A 28 8.20 38.73 0.43
C SER A 28 9.01 37.73 1.28
N ARG A 29 9.22 36.53 0.75
CA ARG A 29 10.19 35.55 1.26
C ARG A 29 11.59 36.13 1.24
N PRO A 30 12.40 35.95 2.29
CA PRO A 30 13.82 36.26 2.24
C PRO A 30 14.57 35.23 1.35
N PRO A 31 15.64 35.63 0.67
CA PRO A 31 16.43 34.71 -0.15
C PRO A 31 17.24 33.76 0.71
N SER A 32 17.24 32.48 0.33
CA SER A 32 18.13 31.46 0.90
C SER A 32 19.59 31.80 0.60
N PRO A 33 20.53 31.61 1.56
CA PRO A 33 21.94 31.81 1.29
C PRO A 33 22.46 30.66 0.41
N ALA A 34 23.08 31.05 -0.71
CA ALA A 34 23.85 30.14 -1.54
C ALA A 34 25.09 29.65 -0.77
N LEU A 35 25.12 28.39 -0.41
CA LEU A 35 26.32 27.72 0.07
C LEU A 35 27.22 27.42 -1.14
N GLY A 36 28.22 28.26 -1.33
CA GLY A 36 29.33 28.06 -2.26
C GLY A 36 30.15 26.85 -1.80
N PHE A 37 30.15 25.79 -2.59
CA PHE A 37 31.13 24.71 -2.45
C PHE A 37 32.47 25.18 -3.02
N ALA A 38 33.39 25.52 -2.11
CA ALA A 38 34.78 25.66 -2.43
C ALA A 38 35.37 24.30 -2.80
N ARG A 39 35.91 24.19 -4.02
CA ARG A 39 36.73 23.06 -4.45
C ARG A 39 38.00 23.04 -3.58
N ALA A 40 38.08 22.09 -2.67
CA ALA A 40 39.32 21.72 -2.02
C ALA A 40 40.13 20.82 -2.97
N GLY A 41 41.36 21.26 -3.25
CA GLY A 41 42.33 20.56 -4.10
C GLY A 41 42.69 19.20 -3.50
N GLY A 42 42.85 18.21 -4.38
CA GLY A 42 43.33 16.89 -4.02
C GLY A 42 44.82 16.90 -3.61
N PRO A 43 45.24 15.94 -2.79
CA PRO A 43 46.65 15.81 -2.40
C PRO A 43 47.50 15.27 -3.56
N PRO A 44 48.80 15.63 -3.61
CA PRO A 44 49.68 15.20 -4.68
C PRO A 44 50.10 13.74 -4.52
N SER A 45 50.17 13.04 -5.63
CA SER A 45 50.68 11.67 -5.73
C SER A 45 52.20 11.66 -5.45
N PRO A 46 52.70 10.73 -4.65
CA PRO A 46 54.14 10.49 -4.54
C PRO A 46 54.56 9.32 -5.44
N TRP A 47 54.88 9.58 -6.67
CA TRP A 47 55.71 8.64 -7.45
C TRP A 47 57.06 9.31 -7.69
N GLY A 48 57.97 9.03 -6.76
CA GLY A 48 59.39 9.32 -6.92
C GLY A 48 60.11 8.07 -7.41
N CYS A 49 61.02 8.27 -8.37
CA CYS A 49 61.80 7.30 -9.08
C CYS A 49 62.67 6.39 -8.19
N LEU A 50 62.77 5.13 -8.62
CA LEU A 50 63.74 4.14 -8.14
C LEU A 50 65.12 4.37 -8.77
N PRO A 51 66.22 3.94 -8.09
CA PRO A 51 67.33 3.30 -8.75
C PRO A 51 67.43 1.82 -8.35
N GLY A 52 67.84 1.03 -9.35
CA GLY A 52 67.97 -0.43 -9.24
C GLY A 52 69.18 -0.88 -8.40
N LEU A 53 69.03 -2.09 -7.87
CA LEU A 53 70.15 -2.94 -7.47
C LEU A 53 69.80 -4.39 -7.81
N GLN A 54 70.68 -5.00 -8.61
CA GLN A 54 70.78 -6.42 -8.90
C GLN A 54 71.29 -7.17 -7.66
N GLY A 55 70.77 -8.39 -7.40
CA GLY A 55 71.28 -9.24 -6.34
C GLY A 55 70.58 -10.61 -6.30
N THR A 56 71.13 -11.56 -7.02
CA THR A 56 71.32 -13.02 -6.77
C THR A 56 70.42 -13.75 -5.80
N GLY A 57 69.78 -14.78 -6.29
CA GLY A 57 69.65 -16.20 -5.91
C GLY A 57 69.31 -16.57 -4.47
N GLY A 58 68.24 -17.34 -4.31
CA GLY A 58 67.99 -18.11 -3.08
C GLY A 58 66.57 -18.62 -3.02
N GLY A 59 66.33 -19.86 -3.37
CA GLY A 59 65.00 -20.49 -3.28
C GLY A 59 64.51 -20.62 -1.84
N THR A 60 63.26 -20.30 -1.61
CA THR A 60 62.55 -20.77 -0.42
C THR A 60 61.07 -20.98 -0.76
N THR A 61 60.65 -22.14 -0.46
CA THR A 61 59.37 -22.79 -0.40
C THR A 61 58.15 -21.87 -0.16
N ALA A 62 57.15 -22.06 -1.00
CA ALA A 62 55.80 -21.56 -0.88
C ALA A 62 55.17 -21.86 0.48
N ARG A 63 54.88 -20.87 1.28
CA ARG A 63 53.94 -20.85 2.40
C ARG A 63 53.04 -19.65 2.26
N GLY A 64 52.04 -19.74 1.40
CA GLY A 64 51.07 -18.67 1.15
C GLY A 64 49.65 -19.18 0.95
N SER A 65 49.06 -19.96 1.89
CA SER A 65 47.66 -20.35 1.79
C SER A 65 46.82 -20.17 3.07
N GLY A 66 47.37 -19.53 4.10
CA GLY A 66 46.65 -19.44 5.38
C GLY A 66 45.77 -18.20 5.57
N ARG A 67 45.99 -17.10 4.84
CA ARG A 67 45.28 -15.84 5.06
C ARG A 67 43.93 -15.78 4.33
N GLY A 68 43.85 -16.31 3.12
CA GLY A 68 42.59 -16.36 2.35
C GLY A 68 41.54 -17.27 3.00
N ALA A 69 41.96 -18.45 3.45
CA ALA A 69 41.08 -19.42 4.10
C ALA A 69 40.51 -18.92 5.44
N ARG A 70 41.24 -18.11 6.18
CA ARG A 70 40.78 -17.50 7.45
C ARG A 70 39.76 -16.37 7.17
N TRP A 71 39.96 -15.59 6.12
CA TRP A 71 39.05 -14.52 5.71
C TRP A 71 37.72 -15.09 5.22
N TRP A 72 37.73 -16.11 4.36
CA TRP A 72 36.55 -16.83 3.90
C TRP A 72 35.76 -17.51 5.02
N ARG A 73 36.45 -18.08 6.03
CA ARG A 73 35.80 -18.62 7.22
C ARG A 73 35.12 -17.54 8.06
N GLY A 74 35.71 -16.36 8.18
CA GLY A 74 35.13 -15.20 8.85
C GLY A 74 33.87 -14.70 8.13
N VAL A 75 33.92 -14.58 6.81
CA VAL A 75 32.77 -14.19 5.97
C VAL A 75 31.65 -15.21 6.04
N LEU A 76 31.96 -16.50 5.93
CA LEU A 76 30.98 -17.59 6.08
C LEU A 76 30.36 -17.62 7.48
N ALA A 77 31.14 -17.47 8.54
CA ALA A 77 30.64 -17.41 9.91
C ALA A 77 29.73 -16.17 10.13
N SER A 78 30.09 -15.02 9.56
CA SER A 78 29.24 -13.82 9.61
C SER A 78 27.94 -13.99 8.83
N LEU A 79 27.98 -14.63 7.65
CA LEU A 79 26.78 -14.92 6.85
C LEU A 79 25.87 -15.93 7.58
N VAL A 80 26.44 -16.97 8.18
CA VAL A 80 25.67 -17.95 8.98
C VAL A 80 25.10 -17.29 10.25
N ALA A 81 25.89 -16.45 10.94
CA ALA A 81 25.40 -15.69 12.09
C ALA A 81 24.26 -14.74 11.71
N CYS A 82 24.37 -14.01 10.60
CA CYS A 82 23.30 -13.17 10.09
C CYS A 82 22.08 -14.00 9.67
N ALA A 83 22.26 -15.13 9.01
CA ALA A 83 21.18 -16.02 8.60
C ALA A 83 20.41 -16.66 9.78
N VAL A 84 21.06 -16.81 10.94
CA VAL A 84 20.44 -17.38 12.15
C VAL A 84 19.91 -16.29 13.09
N VAL A 85 20.66 -15.21 13.30
CA VAL A 85 20.29 -14.13 14.25
C VAL A 85 19.16 -13.26 13.72
N VAL A 86 19.12 -12.97 12.41
CA VAL A 86 18.05 -12.14 11.82
C VAL A 86 16.67 -12.79 11.92
N PRO A 87 16.46 -14.08 11.60
CA PRO A 87 15.15 -14.71 11.79
C PRO A 87 14.80 -14.92 13.26
N LEU A 88 15.77 -15.19 14.15
CA LEU A 88 15.53 -15.28 15.60
C LEU A 88 15.15 -13.95 16.22
N ALA A 89 15.74 -12.82 15.80
CA ALA A 89 15.37 -11.49 16.23
C ALA A 89 13.97 -11.09 15.69
N GLY A 90 13.59 -11.54 14.49
CA GLY A 90 12.25 -11.37 13.92
C GLY A 90 11.17 -12.19 14.64
N ALA A 91 11.53 -13.38 15.16
CA ALA A 91 10.61 -14.25 15.91
C ALA A 91 10.34 -13.77 17.35
N ALA A 92 11.18 -12.89 17.88
CA ALA A 92 11.12 -12.42 19.28
C ALA A 92 10.29 -11.12 19.48
N ARG A 93 9.50 -10.67 18.50
CA ARG A 93 8.56 -9.58 18.77
C ARG A 93 7.54 -10.09 19.78
N ALA A 94 7.58 -9.51 20.98
CA ALA A 94 6.60 -9.79 22.02
C ALA A 94 5.20 -9.59 21.43
N ARG A 95 4.37 -10.62 21.52
CA ARG A 95 2.98 -10.54 21.02
C ARG A 95 2.20 -9.68 22.00
N VAL A 96 1.78 -8.51 21.56
CA VAL A 96 0.87 -7.65 22.33
C VAL A 96 -0.44 -8.42 22.49
N PRO A 97 -0.93 -8.59 23.73
CA PRO A 97 -2.20 -9.27 23.96
C PRO A 97 -3.37 -8.49 23.34
N ALA A 98 -4.30 -9.21 22.74
CA ALA A 98 -5.55 -8.67 22.22
C ALA A 98 -6.66 -9.73 22.29
N PRO A 99 -7.94 -9.34 22.34
CA PRO A 99 -9.04 -10.27 22.30
C PRO A 99 -9.10 -11.01 20.95
N GLY A 100 -9.71 -12.18 20.92
CA GLY A 100 -10.06 -12.83 19.66
C GLY A 100 -10.99 -11.95 18.81
N PRO A 101 -11.01 -12.11 17.48
CA PRO A 101 -11.92 -11.36 16.63
C PRO A 101 -13.38 -11.64 17.01
N ALA A 102 -14.24 -10.63 16.83
CA ALA A 102 -15.67 -10.80 17.08
C ALA A 102 -16.25 -11.88 16.14
N VAL A 103 -16.98 -12.82 16.71
CA VAL A 103 -17.69 -13.86 15.94
C VAL A 103 -19.07 -13.33 15.60
N LEU A 104 -19.30 -13.01 14.34
CA LEU A 104 -20.53 -12.41 13.83
C LEU A 104 -21.04 -13.21 12.64
N ALA A 105 -22.37 -13.13 12.41
CA ALA A 105 -22.94 -13.55 11.14
C ALA A 105 -22.40 -12.71 9.98
N ALA A 106 -22.54 -13.19 8.75
CA ALA A 106 -22.16 -12.43 7.56
C ALA A 106 -22.86 -11.05 7.57
N PRO A 107 -22.13 -9.96 7.25
CA PRO A 107 -22.69 -8.62 7.26
C PRO A 107 -23.74 -8.46 6.16
N SER A 108 -24.71 -7.58 6.40
CA SER A 108 -25.71 -7.14 5.44
C SER A 108 -25.96 -5.64 5.67
N ALA A 109 -26.64 -4.98 4.74
CA ALA A 109 -27.02 -3.59 4.94
C ALA A 109 -27.80 -3.37 6.25
N ALA A 110 -28.66 -4.32 6.64
CA ALA A 110 -29.46 -4.23 7.86
C ALA A 110 -28.68 -4.48 9.16
N THR A 111 -27.58 -5.22 9.11
CA THR A 111 -26.79 -5.59 10.29
C THR A 111 -25.49 -4.78 10.41
N LEU A 112 -25.20 -3.89 9.46
CA LEU A 112 -23.93 -3.21 9.33
C LEU A 112 -23.54 -2.39 10.57
N ASP A 113 -24.50 -1.66 11.17
CA ASP A 113 -24.23 -0.87 12.38
C ASP A 113 -23.88 -1.76 13.58
N ALA A 114 -24.52 -2.91 13.70
CA ALA A 114 -24.19 -3.88 14.74
C ALA A 114 -22.78 -4.48 14.54
N VAL A 115 -22.39 -4.74 13.28
CA VAL A 115 -21.04 -5.18 12.94
C VAL A 115 -20.01 -4.12 13.32
N TYR A 116 -20.23 -2.86 12.96
CA TYR A 116 -19.36 -1.75 13.36
C TYR A 116 -19.25 -1.60 14.89
N ALA A 117 -20.36 -1.72 15.59
CA ALA A 117 -20.38 -1.62 17.05
C ALA A 117 -19.57 -2.75 17.72
N ALA A 118 -19.71 -3.99 17.23
CA ALA A 118 -18.98 -5.15 17.76
C ALA A 118 -17.45 -5.02 17.54
N HIS A 119 -17.02 -4.62 16.34
CA HIS A 119 -15.59 -4.43 16.06
C HIS A 119 -15.01 -3.22 16.76
N ARG A 120 -15.80 -2.17 16.98
CA ARG A 120 -15.42 -1.04 17.85
C ARG A 120 -15.15 -1.50 19.28
N ALA A 121 -16.06 -2.28 19.87
CA ALA A 121 -15.88 -2.81 21.22
C ALA A 121 -14.63 -3.68 21.32
N ASN A 122 -14.38 -4.51 20.28
CA ASN A 122 -13.20 -5.36 20.21
C ASN A 122 -11.90 -4.55 20.12
N ALA A 123 -11.87 -3.45 19.35
CA ALA A 123 -10.72 -2.55 19.25
C ALA A 123 -10.45 -1.79 20.55
N LEU A 124 -11.51 -1.38 21.28
CA LEU A 124 -11.35 -0.76 22.61
C LEU A 124 -10.78 -1.74 23.64
N GLU A 125 -11.22 -2.99 23.61
CA GLU A 125 -10.67 -4.02 24.49
C GLU A 125 -9.21 -4.34 24.14
N ALA A 126 -8.86 -4.43 22.84
CA ALA A 126 -7.47 -4.57 22.40
C ALA A 126 -6.60 -3.42 22.92
N ALA A 127 -7.08 -2.18 22.82
CA ALA A 127 -6.39 -1.00 23.33
C ALA A 127 -6.16 -1.08 24.84
N ARG A 128 -7.17 -1.53 25.61
CA ARG A 128 -7.05 -1.73 27.06
C ARG A 128 -6.01 -2.78 27.40
N MET A 129 -6.02 -3.91 26.68
CA MET A 129 -5.05 -4.99 26.89
C MET A 129 -3.62 -4.57 26.55
N ALA A 130 -3.45 -3.81 25.45
CA ALA A 130 -2.15 -3.26 25.05
C ALA A 130 -1.60 -2.26 26.09
N ASP A 131 -2.45 -1.40 26.64
CA ASP A 131 -2.06 -0.50 27.74
C ASP A 131 -1.62 -1.27 28.99
N ALA A 132 -2.40 -2.27 29.39
CA ALA A 132 -2.07 -3.12 30.54
C ALA A 132 -0.76 -3.89 30.34
N TYR A 133 -0.43 -4.23 29.10
CA TYR A 133 0.83 -4.86 28.71
C TYR A 133 2.00 -3.86 28.68
N GLY A 134 1.73 -2.55 28.61
CA GLY A 134 2.72 -1.48 28.54
C GLY A 134 3.04 -0.98 27.13
N ASP A 135 2.36 -1.50 26.09
CA ASP A 135 2.51 -1.02 24.72
C ASP A 135 1.54 0.15 24.42
N ARG A 136 1.99 1.35 24.79
CA ARG A 136 1.21 2.59 24.59
C ARG A 136 1.01 2.94 23.11
N GLY A 137 1.97 2.58 22.25
CA GLY A 137 1.89 2.82 20.81
C GLY A 137 0.74 2.03 20.19
N ARG A 138 0.71 0.72 20.47
CA ARG A 138 -0.35 -0.17 20.01
C ARG A 138 -1.71 0.22 20.60
N ALA A 139 -1.76 0.53 21.89
CA ALA A 139 -2.99 0.98 22.54
C ALA A 139 -3.55 2.25 21.89
N ALA A 140 -2.70 3.21 21.50
CA ALA A 140 -3.13 4.42 20.80
C ALA A 140 -3.66 4.11 19.40
N ALA A 141 -3.00 3.19 18.67
CA ALA A 141 -3.43 2.76 17.34
C ALA A 141 -4.80 2.05 17.40
N ASP A 142 -5.00 1.13 18.34
CA ASP A 142 -6.26 0.40 18.50
C ASP A 142 -7.41 1.34 18.91
N ARG A 143 -7.16 2.34 19.81
CA ARG A 143 -8.16 3.38 20.14
C ARG A 143 -8.54 4.23 18.93
N ALA A 144 -7.56 4.58 18.11
CA ALA A 144 -7.83 5.33 16.89
C ALA A 144 -8.69 4.54 15.91
N LEU A 145 -8.49 3.22 15.82
CA LEU A 145 -9.31 2.31 15.02
C LEU A 145 -10.73 2.20 15.59
N ALA A 146 -10.90 2.15 16.91
CA ALA A 146 -12.22 2.10 17.55
C ALA A 146 -13.12 3.30 17.21
N GLY A 147 -12.56 4.44 16.80
CA GLY A 147 -13.32 5.60 16.31
C GLY A 147 -13.83 5.48 14.87
N ARG A 148 -13.65 4.34 14.20
CA ARG A 148 -13.89 4.16 12.76
C ARG A 148 -14.96 3.11 12.48
N ARG A 149 -15.40 3.02 11.21
CA ARG A 149 -16.34 2.00 10.74
C ARG A 149 -15.56 0.77 10.32
N LEU A 150 -15.54 -0.27 11.16
CA LEU A 150 -14.76 -1.48 10.94
C LEU A 150 -15.67 -2.64 10.56
N LEU A 151 -15.51 -3.20 9.36
CA LEU A 151 -16.11 -4.49 8.96
C LEU A 151 -15.41 -5.68 9.59
N TYR A 152 -14.13 -5.53 9.92
CA TYR A 152 -13.32 -6.55 10.57
C TYR A 152 -12.22 -5.90 11.40
N PHE A 153 -11.93 -6.52 12.55
CA PHE A 153 -10.80 -6.17 13.41
C PHE A 153 -10.31 -7.41 14.16
N ASP A 154 -9.01 -7.65 14.09
CA ASP A 154 -8.28 -8.60 14.93
C ASP A 154 -6.99 -7.92 15.43
N GLY A 155 -6.94 -7.60 16.71
CA GLY A 155 -5.79 -6.93 17.33
C GLY A 155 -4.58 -7.82 17.56
N ARG A 156 -4.64 -9.13 17.32
CA ARG A 156 -3.55 -10.07 17.59
C ARG A 156 -2.44 -10.01 16.56
N GLY A 157 -1.21 -10.26 17.00
CA GLY A 157 -0.04 -10.26 16.12
C GLY A 157 0.19 -8.90 15.44
N PRO A 158 0.39 -8.86 14.10
CA PRO A 158 0.55 -7.59 13.36
C PRO A 158 -0.75 -6.79 13.25
N GLY A 159 -1.88 -7.43 13.57
CA GLY A 159 -3.22 -6.91 13.49
C GLY A 159 -3.80 -6.89 12.07
N LEU A 160 -5.12 -7.15 11.99
CA LEU A 160 -5.89 -7.14 10.75
C LEU A 160 -7.05 -6.16 10.88
N VAL A 161 -7.33 -5.42 9.81
CA VAL A 161 -8.35 -4.37 9.79
C VAL A 161 -9.01 -4.30 8.43
N THR A 162 -10.35 -4.15 8.44
CA THR A 162 -11.11 -3.73 7.27
C THR A 162 -11.93 -2.49 7.63
N GLU A 163 -11.47 -1.31 7.22
CA GLU A 163 -12.14 -0.02 7.46
C GLU A 163 -12.99 0.39 6.26
N VAL A 164 -14.15 0.97 6.52
CA VAL A 164 -15.05 1.55 5.51
C VAL A 164 -15.05 3.07 5.61
N LEU A 165 -14.81 3.73 4.49
CA LEU A 165 -14.99 5.17 4.30
C LEU A 165 -16.20 5.39 3.38
N GLY A 166 -17.11 6.25 3.77
CA GLY A 166 -18.38 6.46 3.07
C GLY A 166 -19.52 5.56 3.57
N ASP A 167 -20.61 5.54 2.83
CA ASP A 167 -21.80 4.72 3.14
C ASP A 167 -21.82 3.48 2.24
N LEU A 168 -21.35 2.36 2.79
CA LEU A 168 -21.24 1.11 2.02
C LEU A 168 -22.62 0.53 1.63
N ALA A 169 -23.63 0.71 2.50
CA ALA A 169 -24.96 0.14 2.25
C ALA A 169 -25.69 0.81 1.07
N HIS A 170 -25.33 2.05 0.75
CA HIS A 170 -25.93 2.82 -0.33
C HIS A 170 -24.95 3.17 -1.45
N ALA A 171 -23.79 2.50 -1.48
CA ALA A 171 -22.75 2.78 -2.47
C ALA A 171 -23.05 2.11 -3.82
N ASP A 172 -23.09 2.88 -4.90
CA ASP A 172 -23.15 2.35 -6.27
C ASP A 172 -21.76 1.92 -6.78
N ARG A 173 -20.69 2.43 -6.16
CA ARG A 173 -19.28 2.19 -6.50
C ARG A 173 -18.51 1.90 -5.23
N VAL A 174 -17.75 0.82 -5.24
CA VAL A 174 -16.90 0.44 -4.11
C VAL A 174 -15.48 0.19 -4.60
N ALA A 175 -14.52 0.87 -3.99
CA ALA A 175 -13.10 0.57 -4.17
C ALA A 175 -12.60 -0.23 -2.96
N VAL A 176 -11.99 -1.38 -3.19
CA VAL A 176 -11.30 -2.15 -2.14
C VAL A 176 -9.80 -1.99 -2.34
N LEU A 177 -9.13 -1.36 -1.40
CA LEU A 177 -7.68 -1.15 -1.42
C LEU A 177 -6.99 -2.31 -0.72
N VAL A 178 -6.00 -2.90 -1.39
CA VAL A 178 -5.16 -3.98 -0.86
C VAL A 178 -3.73 -3.47 -0.75
N PRO A 179 -3.16 -3.37 0.47
CA PRO A 179 -1.83 -2.81 0.67
C PRO A 179 -0.72 -3.77 0.27
N GLY A 180 0.47 -3.22 0.08
CA GLY A 180 1.72 -3.98 -0.08
C GLY A 180 2.42 -4.27 1.24
N SER A 181 3.74 -4.46 1.16
CA SER A 181 4.65 -4.76 2.27
C SER A 181 4.64 -3.66 3.36
N ASP A 182 5.16 -4.01 4.54
CA ASP A 182 5.38 -3.10 5.69
C ASP A 182 4.12 -2.36 6.19
N THR A 183 2.93 -2.90 5.91
CA THR A 183 1.66 -2.36 6.38
C THR A 183 1.13 -3.20 7.55
N GLY A 184 0.89 -2.57 8.69
CA GLY A 184 0.32 -3.18 9.89
C GLY A 184 -0.52 -2.16 10.65
N ILE A 185 -1.12 -2.56 11.78
CA ILE A 185 -1.90 -1.62 12.60
C ILE A 185 -1.04 -0.44 13.04
N ASP A 186 0.22 -0.65 13.40
CA ASP A 186 1.13 0.41 13.87
C ASP A 186 1.51 1.40 12.76
N THR A 187 1.42 1.00 11.50
CA THR A 187 1.69 1.85 10.32
C THR A 187 0.42 2.19 9.52
N TYR A 188 -0.75 1.80 10.02
CA TYR A 188 -2.04 1.90 9.31
C TYR A 188 -2.39 3.31 8.83
N GLY A 189 -1.91 4.33 9.55
CA GLY A 189 -2.18 5.72 9.21
C GLY A 189 -1.80 6.11 7.78
N ARG A 190 -0.68 5.58 7.26
CA ARG A 190 -0.24 5.82 5.87
C ARG A 190 -1.19 5.17 4.86
N PHE A 191 -1.52 3.90 5.08
CA PHE A 191 -2.46 3.17 4.23
C PHE A 191 -3.85 3.81 4.24
N ARG A 192 -4.31 4.26 5.42
CA ARG A 192 -5.57 5.00 5.53
C ARG A 192 -5.56 6.32 4.76
N ALA A 193 -4.44 7.04 4.74
CA ALA A 193 -4.32 8.29 3.99
C ALA A 193 -4.56 8.08 2.49
N THR A 194 -4.11 6.95 1.92
CA THR A 194 -4.39 6.61 0.51
C THR A 194 -5.88 6.35 0.28
N ALA A 195 -6.54 5.66 1.22
CA ALA A 195 -7.98 5.41 1.15
C ALA A 195 -8.80 6.71 1.27
N LEU A 196 -8.39 7.63 2.14
CA LEU A 196 -9.01 8.95 2.28
C LEU A 196 -8.88 9.78 1.00
N ALA A 197 -7.67 9.87 0.42
CA ALA A 197 -7.43 10.63 -0.80
C ALA A 197 -8.31 10.14 -1.96
N LEU A 198 -8.45 8.81 -2.09
CA LEU A 198 -9.36 8.24 -3.09
C LEU A 198 -10.82 8.54 -2.76
N HIS A 199 -11.25 8.38 -1.51
CA HIS A 199 -12.63 8.62 -1.10
C HIS A 199 -13.05 10.08 -1.34
N GLU A 200 -12.20 11.04 -0.97
CA GLU A 200 -12.42 12.47 -1.25
C GLU A 200 -12.58 12.75 -2.74
N ARG A 201 -11.78 12.05 -3.57
CA ARG A 201 -11.83 12.23 -5.02
C ARG A 201 -13.06 11.60 -5.67
N LEU A 202 -13.54 10.46 -5.14
CA LEU A 202 -14.70 9.75 -5.65
C LEU A 202 -16.01 10.49 -5.37
N GLY A 203 -16.15 11.09 -4.18
CA GLY A 203 -17.36 11.77 -3.75
C GLY A 203 -18.65 10.95 -3.86
N GLY A 204 -19.78 11.60 -3.70
CA GLY A 204 -21.09 11.07 -4.02
C GLY A 204 -21.44 9.72 -3.35
N ARG A 205 -22.00 8.78 -4.13
CA ARG A 205 -22.43 7.43 -3.69
C ARG A 205 -21.34 6.37 -3.85
N ALA A 206 -20.11 6.73 -3.55
CA ALA A 206 -18.97 5.80 -3.55
C ALA A 206 -18.50 5.50 -2.13
N ALA A 207 -18.06 4.26 -1.90
CA ALA A 207 -17.40 3.86 -0.67
C ALA A 207 -16.00 3.33 -0.97
N VAL A 208 -15.09 3.49 0.00
CA VAL A 208 -13.75 2.92 -0.05
C VAL A 208 -13.56 1.99 1.13
N VAL A 209 -13.12 0.78 0.85
CA VAL A 209 -12.80 -0.25 1.84
C VAL A 209 -11.28 -0.40 1.90
N ALA A 210 -10.67 -0.01 3.01
CA ALA A 210 -9.25 -0.23 3.26
C ALA A 210 -9.08 -1.62 3.90
N TRP A 211 -8.65 -2.60 3.12
CA TRP A 211 -8.51 -3.97 3.55
C TRP A 211 -7.06 -4.31 3.91
N LEU A 212 -6.74 -4.35 5.20
CA LEU A 212 -5.53 -4.94 5.76
C LEU A 212 -5.91 -6.29 6.37
N GLY A 213 -6.16 -7.28 5.53
CA GLY A 213 -6.67 -8.59 5.92
C GLY A 213 -5.61 -9.69 5.96
N TYR A 214 -4.31 -9.35 5.93
CA TYR A 214 -3.22 -10.30 5.97
C TYR A 214 -1.98 -9.72 6.66
N ALA A 215 -1.11 -10.61 7.15
CA ALA A 215 0.18 -10.21 7.68
C ALA A 215 1.13 -9.89 6.52
N THR A 216 1.28 -8.61 6.20
CA THR A 216 2.11 -8.18 5.07
C THR A 216 3.57 -8.58 5.27
N PRO A 217 4.30 -8.96 4.21
CA PRO A 217 5.73 -9.22 4.33
C PRO A 217 6.51 -7.94 4.62
N GLY A 218 7.66 -8.05 5.27
CA GLY A 218 8.60 -6.93 5.34
C GLY A 218 9.36 -6.79 4.02
N THR A 219 9.55 -5.58 3.52
CA THR A 219 10.27 -5.31 2.26
C THR A 219 11.68 -5.91 2.23
N VAL A 220 12.33 -6.04 3.39
CA VAL A 220 13.67 -6.62 3.55
C VAL A 220 13.60 -8.05 4.09
N SER A 221 12.59 -8.83 3.71
CA SER A 221 12.45 -10.22 4.15
C SER A 221 12.46 -11.19 2.97
N THR A 222 12.88 -12.44 3.20
CA THR A 222 12.80 -13.49 2.17
C THR A 222 11.37 -13.79 1.75
N THR A 223 10.40 -13.57 2.65
CA THR A 223 8.97 -13.78 2.39
C THR A 223 8.35 -12.78 1.41
N VAL A 224 9.05 -11.67 1.10
CA VAL A 224 8.59 -10.71 0.07
C VAL A 224 8.83 -11.23 -1.35
N ALA A 225 9.65 -12.28 -1.51
CA ALA A 225 10.02 -12.84 -2.80
C ALA A 225 9.23 -14.11 -3.17
N THR A 226 8.27 -14.55 -2.33
CA THR A 226 7.45 -15.76 -2.55
C THR A 226 5.97 -15.44 -2.55
N THR A 227 5.15 -16.33 -3.14
CA THR A 227 3.68 -16.22 -3.19
C THR A 227 3.00 -16.72 -1.92
N ASP A 228 3.68 -17.45 -1.04
CA ASP A 228 3.09 -18.15 0.12
C ASP A 228 2.12 -17.28 0.94
N ARG A 229 2.53 -16.03 1.26
CA ARG A 229 1.66 -15.10 2.01
C ARG A 229 0.47 -14.59 1.21
N ALA A 230 0.60 -14.52 -0.10
CA ALA A 230 -0.50 -14.14 -0.97
C ALA A 230 -1.51 -15.27 -1.10
N GLU A 231 -1.05 -16.49 -1.19
CA GLU A 231 -1.88 -17.70 -1.19
C GLU A 231 -2.66 -17.82 0.13
N ASP A 232 -1.99 -17.62 1.28
CA ASP A 232 -2.63 -17.59 2.60
C ASP A 232 -3.65 -16.46 2.74
N ALA A 233 -3.42 -15.30 2.10
CA ALA A 233 -4.26 -14.11 2.17
C ALA A 233 -5.49 -14.18 1.23
N ALA A 234 -5.40 -14.89 0.11
CA ALA A 234 -6.40 -14.92 -0.94
C ALA A 234 -7.82 -15.34 -0.45
N PRO A 235 -7.98 -16.37 0.41
CA PRO A 235 -9.30 -16.70 0.97
C PRO A 235 -9.91 -15.55 1.79
N GLY A 236 -9.07 -14.82 2.55
CA GLY A 236 -9.50 -13.64 3.33
C GLY A 236 -9.97 -12.51 2.44
N LEU A 237 -9.29 -12.25 1.32
CA LEU A 237 -9.71 -11.24 0.34
C LEU A 237 -11.02 -11.64 -0.35
N ARG A 238 -11.16 -12.91 -0.77
CA ARG A 238 -12.42 -13.41 -1.34
C ARG A 238 -13.60 -13.23 -0.37
N LYS A 239 -13.37 -13.56 0.91
CA LYS A 239 -14.40 -13.33 1.94
C LYS A 239 -14.73 -11.85 2.08
N ALA A 240 -13.73 -10.96 2.15
CA ALA A 240 -13.97 -9.52 2.29
C ALA A 240 -14.75 -8.95 1.11
N VAL A 241 -14.46 -9.36 -0.12
CA VAL A 241 -15.22 -8.96 -1.32
C VAL A 241 -16.66 -9.48 -1.25
N SER A 242 -16.87 -10.73 -0.80
CA SER A 242 -18.21 -11.29 -0.59
C SER A 242 -19.00 -10.52 0.46
N ASP A 243 -18.36 -10.15 1.57
CA ASP A 243 -18.98 -9.34 2.63
C ASP A 243 -19.37 -7.93 2.11
N VAL A 244 -18.47 -7.31 1.34
CA VAL A 244 -18.73 -6.02 0.67
C VAL A 244 -19.90 -6.14 -0.29
N ARG A 245 -19.95 -7.18 -1.10
CA ARG A 245 -21.03 -7.44 -2.04
C ARG A 245 -22.36 -7.66 -1.33
N ALA A 246 -22.37 -8.39 -0.22
CA ALA A 246 -23.57 -8.64 0.59
C ALA A 246 -24.16 -7.35 1.19
N VAL A 247 -23.29 -6.38 1.54
CA VAL A 247 -23.73 -5.08 2.08
C VAL A 247 -24.13 -4.10 0.98
N ALA A 248 -23.29 -3.91 -0.04
CA ALA A 248 -23.52 -2.93 -1.10
C ALA A 248 -24.58 -3.37 -2.14
N GLY A 249 -24.88 -4.68 -2.18
CA GLY A 249 -25.87 -5.25 -3.09
C GLY A 249 -25.31 -5.63 -4.47
N PRO A 250 -26.10 -6.37 -5.27
CA PRO A 250 -25.63 -7.00 -6.50
C PRO A 250 -25.35 -6.01 -7.64
N ARG A 251 -25.85 -4.78 -7.57
CA ARG A 251 -25.67 -3.77 -8.62
C ARG A 251 -24.48 -2.85 -8.39
N ALA A 252 -23.91 -2.84 -7.20
CA ALA A 252 -22.73 -2.04 -6.92
C ALA A 252 -21.55 -2.51 -7.75
N ARG A 253 -20.82 -1.58 -8.36
CA ARG A 253 -19.53 -1.93 -9.02
C ARG A 253 -18.45 -2.00 -7.95
N ILE A 254 -17.66 -3.07 -8.00
CA ILE A 254 -16.54 -3.28 -7.07
C ILE A 254 -15.24 -3.30 -7.88
N SER A 255 -14.29 -2.47 -7.47
CA SER A 255 -12.94 -2.41 -8.06
C SER A 255 -11.90 -2.72 -6.97
N LEU A 256 -10.99 -3.66 -7.23
CA LEU A 256 -9.81 -3.89 -6.39
C LEU A 256 -8.68 -2.97 -6.84
N LEU A 257 -8.03 -2.30 -5.89
CA LEU A 257 -6.86 -1.46 -6.13
C LEU A 257 -5.69 -2.02 -5.31
N CYS A 258 -4.80 -2.71 -5.98
CA CYS A 258 -3.82 -3.62 -5.40
C CYS A 258 -2.42 -3.03 -5.55
N HIS A 259 -1.80 -2.63 -4.44
CA HIS A 259 -0.51 -1.96 -4.46
C HIS A 259 0.64 -2.90 -4.10
N SER A 260 1.71 -2.86 -4.87
CA SER A 260 2.96 -3.59 -4.59
C SER A 260 2.69 -5.10 -4.40
N TYR A 261 3.12 -5.72 -3.29
CA TYR A 261 2.83 -7.12 -2.95
C TYR A 261 1.32 -7.42 -2.89
N GLY A 262 0.48 -6.43 -2.62
CA GLY A 262 -0.97 -6.57 -2.72
C GLY A 262 -1.46 -6.98 -4.11
N SER A 263 -0.69 -6.72 -5.16
CA SER A 263 -0.98 -7.19 -6.53
C SER A 263 -0.90 -8.72 -6.64
N VAL A 264 0.04 -9.34 -5.93
CA VAL A 264 0.16 -10.80 -5.85
C VAL A 264 -1.04 -11.38 -5.11
N VAL A 265 -1.43 -10.76 -3.97
CA VAL A 265 -2.63 -11.19 -3.21
C VAL A 265 -3.90 -11.10 -4.06
N CYS A 266 -4.07 -10.02 -4.81
CA CYS A 266 -5.22 -9.86 -5.70
C CYS A 266 -5.21 -10.88 -6.85
N ALA A 267 -4.07 -11.21 -7.39
CA ALA A 267 -3.92 -12.20 -8.44
C ALA A 267 -4.28 -13.61 -7.94
N GLU A 268 -3.76 -14.01 -6.77
CA GLU A 268 -4.09 -15.29 -6.12
C GLU A 268 -5.58 -15.39 -5.75
N ALA A 269 -6.20 -14.27 -5.45
CA ALA A 269 -7.63 -14.24 -5.14
C ALA A 269 -8.52 -14.17 -6.39
N ALA A 270 -8.00 -13.78 -7.56
CA ALA A 270 -8.77 -13.31 -8.72
C ALA A 270 -9.80 -14.31 -9.26
N ASP A 271 -9.46 -15.63 -9.26
CA ASP A 271 -10.37 -16.66 -9.71
C ASP A 271 -11.61 -16.72 -8.81
N GLY A 272 -12.80 -16.53 -9.44
CA GLY A 272 -14.08 -16.55 -8.74
C GLY A 272 -14.44 -15.26 -7.99
N LEU A 273 -13.62 -14.19 -8.01
CA LEU A 273 -14.01 -12.91 -7.43
C LEU A 273 -15.11 -12.21 -8.24
N ASP A 274 -16.15 -11.75 -7.54
CA ASP A 274 -17.22 -10.93 -8.11
C ASP A 274 -16.86 -9.44 -8.05
N VAL A 275 -15.94 -9.05 -8.92
CA VAL A 275 -15.46 -7.66 -9.06
C VAL A 275 -15.43 -7.26 -10.54
N ASP A 276 -15.53 -5.97 -10.81
CA ASP A 276 -15.56 -5.41 -12.16
C ASP A 276 -14.16 -5.06 -12.69
N ASP A 277 -13.28 -4.64 -11.81
CA ASP A 277 -11.95 -4.15 -12.14
C ASP A 277 -10.91 -4.61 -11.10
N ILE A 278 -9.72 -4.94 -11.56
CA ILE A 278 -8.54 -5.15 -10.71
C ILE A 278 -7.42 -4.28 -11.28
N ALA A 279 -6.93 -3.32 -10.47
CA ALA A 279 -5.82 -2.45 -10.83
C ALA A 279 -4.57 -2.83 -10.05
N LEU A 280 -3.50 -3.17 -10.77
CA LEU A 280 -2.20 -3.59 -10.26
C LEU A 280 -1.25 -2.37 -10.30
N LEU A 281 -0.85 -1.87 -9.13
CA LEU A 281 -0.12 -0.61 -8.95
C LEU A 281 1.28 -0.89 -8.42
N GLY A 282 2.31 -0.52 -9.16
CA GLY A 282 3.69 -0.78 -8.74
C GLY A 282 3.92 -2.26 -8.44
N SER A 283 3.39 -3.12 -9.28
CA SER A 283 3.40 -4.56 -9.06
C SER A 283 4.76 -5.18 -9.35
N PRO A 284 5.28 -6.06 -8.47
CA PRO A 284 6.48 -6.85 -8.75
C PRO A 284 6.22 -8.01 -9.73
N GLY A 285 4.99 -8.21 -10.14
CA GLY A 285 4.43 -9.36 -10.86
C GLY A 285 3.21 -9.90 -10.12
N THR A 286 2.65 -11.01 -10.58
CA THR A 286 1.38 -11.56 -10.07
C THR A 286 1.42 -13.06 -9.78
N GLY A 287 2.55 -13.72 -10.00
CA GLY A 287 2.61 -15.19 -10.04
C GLY A 287 2.14 -15.78 -11.37
N ALA A 288 1.57 -14.95 -12.27
CA ALA A 288 1.07 -15.36 -13.57
C ALA A 288 1.81 -14.66 -14.70
N ASP A 289 1.91 -15.30 -15.87
CA ASP A 289 2.60 -14.76 -17.05
C ASP A 289 1.71 -13.84 -17.88
N THR A 290 0.39 -13.93 -17.72
CA THR A 290 -0.57 -13.11 -18.49
C THR A 290 -1.80 -12.76 -17.66
N ALA A 291 -2.46 -11.66 -18.01
CA ALA A 291 -3.74 -11.26 -17.40
C ALA A 291 -4.83 -12.34 -17.60
N ALA A 292 -4.81 -13.07 -18.70
CA ALA A 292 -5.75 -14.16 -18.96
C ALA A 292 -5.56 -15.35 -18.01
N ALA A 293 -4.32 -15.59 -17.55
CA ALA A 293 -4.01 -16.65 -16.60
C ALA A 293 -4.64 -16.40 -15.19
N LEU A 294 -5.05 -15.18 -14.88
CA LEU A 294 -5.76 -14.85 -13.64
C LEU A 294 -7.20 -15.38 -13.58
N ARG A 295 -7.74 -15.91 -14.69
CA ARG A 295 -9.05 -16.57 -14.79
C ARG A 295 -10.21 -15.78 -14.19
N THR A 296 -10.19 -14.47 -14.35
CA THR A 296 -11.22 -13.57 -13.84
C THR A 296 -12.01 -12.91 -14.96
N ARG A 297 -13.25 -12.48 -14.68
CA ARG A 297 -14.06 -11.66 -15.58
C ARG A 297 -13.79 -10.18 -15.44
N ALA A 298 -13.06 -9.77 -14.39
CA ALA A 298 -12.68 -8.40 -14.15
C ALA A 298 -11.76 -7.87 -15.26
N ARG A 299 -11.86 -6.58 -15.54
CA ARG A 299 -10.86 -5.91 -16.38
C ARG A 299 -9.57 -5.75 -15.58
N ILE A 300 -8.47 -6.20 -16.13
CA ILE A 300 -7.16 -6.07 -15.51
C ILE A 300 -6.51 -4.78 -16.01
N TRP A 301 -6.16 -3.92 -15.07
CA TRP A 301 -5.45 -2.67 -15.28
C TRP A 301 -4.07 -2.77 -14.64
N ALA A 302 -3.07 -2.09 -15.18
CA ALA A 302 -1.75 -2.02 -14.60
C ALA A 302 -1.17 -0.61 -14.76
N ALA A 303 -0.40 -0.17 -13.76
CA ALA A 303 0.32 1.09 -13.83
C ALA A 303 1.62 1.03 -13.03
N ARG A 304 2.62 1.75 -13.54
CA ARG A 304 3.89 1.99 -12.85
C ARG A 304 4.28 3.45 -13.01
N GLY A 305 4.59 4.13 -11.89
CA GLY A 305 5.13 5.47 -11.90
C GLY A 305 6.54 5.50 -12.50
N ALA A 306 6.92 6.59 -13.16
CA ALA A 306 8.21 6.67 -13.82
C ALA A 306 9.40 6.57 -12.85
N ASP A 307 9.23 7.08 -11.62
CA ASP A 307 10.25 7.03 -10.55
C ASP A 307 10.05 5.83 -9.60
N ASP A 308 9.17 4.88 -9.95
CA ASP A 308 8.96 3.69 -9.13
C ASP A 308 10.12 2.70 -9.29
N TRP A 309 10.85 2.47 -8.19
CA TRP A 309 11.98 1.56 -8.12
C TRP A 309 11.64 0.11 -8.47
N ILE A 310 10.35 -0.28 -8.39
CA ILE A 310 9.90 -1.64 -8.73
C ILE A 310 10.21 -2.00 -10.19
N GLY A 311 10.33 -1.01 -11.07
CA GLY A 311 10.77 -1.19 -12.46
C GLY A 311 12.18 -1.76 -12.60
N ASN A 312 12.99 -1.67 -11.55
CA ASN A 312 14.36 -2.21 -11.52
C ASN A 312 14.43 -3.63 -10.92
N VAL A 313 13.30 -4.16 -10.43
CA VAL A 313 13.23 -5.53 -9.89
C VAL A 313 13.08 -6.50 -11.06
N PRO A 314 13.88 -7.59 -11.13
CA PRO A 314 13.72 -8.60 -12.18
C PRO A 314 12.33 -9.25 -12.12
N HIS A 315 11.57 -9.15 -13.19
CA HIS A 315 10.27 -9.80 -13.35
C HIS A 315 10.46 -11.22 -13.91
N LEU A 316 10.94 -12.10 -13.04
CA LEU A 316 11.22 -13.50 -13.33
C LEU A 316 10.57 -14.36 -12.23
N SER A 317 10.28 -15.60 -12.55
CA SER A 317 9.93 -16.63 -11.57
C SER A 317 10.77 -17.87 -11.79
N ALA A 318 11.14 -18.54 -10.70
CA ALA A 318 11.83 -19.81 -10.74
C ALA A 318 11.35 -20.69 -9.59
N ASP A 319 11.11 -21.96 -9.88
CA ASP A 319 10.77 -22.95 -8.85
C ASP A 319 12.07 -23.52 -8.25
N LEU A 320 12.24 -23.27 -6.96
CA LEU A 320 13.39 -23.74 -6.18
C LEU A 320 12.87 -24.66 -5.07
N LEU A 321 13.12 -25.96 -5.21
CA LEU A 321 12.78 -26.98 -4.19
C LEU A 321 11.31 -26.94 -3.75
N GLY A 322 10.38 -26.64 -4.69
CA GLY A 322 8.95 -26.59 -4.43
C GLY A 322 8.42 -25.24 -3.93
N THR A 323 9.27 -24.20 -3.93
CA THR A 323 8.86 -22.82 -3.64
C THR A 323 9.13 -21.96 -4.87
N THR A 324 8.10 -21.26 -5.35
CA THR A 324 8.24 -20.30 -6.44
C THR A 324 8.84 -19.00 -5.90
N VAL A 325 9.99 -18.61 -6.43
CA VAL A 325 10.68 -17.35 -6.12
C VAL A 325 10.53 -16.39 -7.28
N GLY A 326 10.10 -15.17 -6.98
CA GLY A 326 9.74 -14.17 -7.99
C GLY A 326 8.27 -14.26 -8.41
N PHE A 327 7.80 -13.27 -9.17
CA PHE A 327 6.37 -13.09 -9.43
C PHE A 327 6.01 -13.07 -10.92
N GLY A 328 6.89 -13.62 -11.79
CA GLY A 328 6.60 -13.78 -13.21
C GLY A 328 6.63 -12.47 -13.99
N ALA A 329 5.81 -12.41 -15.03
CA ALA A 329 5.83 -11.32 -16.01
C ALA A 329 5.46 -9.95 -15.42
N ASP A 330 6.07 -8.89 -15.98
CA ASP A 330 5.76 -7.49 -15.64
C ASP A 330 4.34 -7.11 -16.09
N PRO A 331 3.43 -6.73 -15.17
CA PRO A 331 2.05 -6.41 -15.51
C PRO A 331 1.87 -5.20 -16.46
N VAL A 332 2.85 -4.29 -16.53
CA VAL A 332 2.80 -3.17 -17.49
C VAL A 332 3.40 -3.53 -18.84
N SER A 333 3.95 -4.74 -19.01
CA SER A 333 4.44 -5.19 -20.31
C SER A 333 3.28 -5.49 -21.27
N PRO A 334 3.41 -5.21 -22.58
CA PRO A 334 2.39 -5.59 -23.56
C PRO A 334 2.09 -7.09 -23.58
N ALA A 335 3.09 -7.93 -23.30
CA ALA A 335 2.97 -9.38 -23.27
C ALA A 335 2.05 -9.89 -22.16
N PHE A 336 1.97 -9.19 -21.03
CA PHE A 336 1.06 -9.54 -19.94
C PHE A 336 -0.42 -9.36 -20.32
N GLY A 337 -0.74 -8.35 -21.13
CA GLY A 337 -2.08 -8.13 -21.68
C GLY A 337 -3.04 -7.37 -20.73
N ALA A 338 -2.55 -6.69 -19.70
CA ALA A 338 -3.35 -5.75 -18.92
C ALA A 338 -3.58 -4.44 -19.69
N ARG A 339 -4.60 -3.68 -19.28
CA ARG A 339 -4.83 -2.31 -19.76
C ARG A 339 -3.90 -1.37 -18.98
N VAL A 340 -2.86 -0.91 -19.63
CA VAL A 340 -1.89 0.00 -18.98
C VAL A 340 -2.43 1.42 -18.99
N PHE A 341 -2.26 2.14 -17.86
CA PHE A 341 -2.64 3.52 -17.73
C PHE A 341 -1.52 4.38 -17.12
N ALA A 342 -1.56 5.68 -17.42
CA ALA A 342 -0.57 6.64 -16.94
C ALA A 342 -0.63 6.80 -15.40
N ALA A 343 0.50 6.60 -14.74
CA ALA A 343 0.66 6.88 -13.31
C ALA A 343 1.37 8.22 -13.03
N GLY A 344 2.00 8.84 -14.03
CA GLY A 344 2.85 10.02 -13.89
C GLY A 344 4.22 9.68 -13.34
N ASP A 345 4.92 10.70 -12.83
CA ASP A 345 6.32 10.61 -12.38
C ASP A 345 6.46 10.15 -10.91
N GLY A 346 5.38 9.67 -10.30
CA GLY A 346 5.37 9.25 -8.89
C GLY A 346 6.25 8.03 -8.62
N GLY A 347 6.83 7.97 -7.40
CA GLY A 347 7.52 6.81 -6.87
C GLY A 347 6.58 5.74 -6.35
N HIS A 348 7.14 4.69 -5.73
CA HIS A 348 6.42 3.50 -5.29
C HIS A 348 5.24 3.75 -4.32
N SER A 349 5.24 4.84 -3.59
CA SER A 349 4.20 5.19 -2.60
C SER A 349 3.20 6.24 -3.09
N ASP A 350 3.33 6.76 -4.33
CA ASP A 350 2.65 7.98 -4.76
C ASP A 350 1.40 7.76 -5.61
N TYR A 351 0.99 6.50 -5.81
CA TYR A 351 -0.17 6.16 -6.66
C TYR A 351 -1.48 6.85 -6.25
N PHE A 352 -1.60 7.15 -4.96
CA PHE A 352 -2.78 7.83 -4.39
C PHE A 352 -2.47 9.28 -3.97
N ALA A 353 -1.35 9.85 -4.40
CA ALA A 353 -1.00 11.23 -4.06
C ALA A 353 -2.04 12.20 -4.65
N PRO A 354 -2.55 13.17 -3.86
CA PRO A 354 -3.49 14.17 -4.35
C PRO A 354 -2.94 14.92 -5.57
N GLY A 355 -3.74 15.00 -6.63
CA GLY A 355 -3.35 15.66 -7.89
C GLY A 355 -2.55 14.79 -8.87
N SER A 356 -2.17 13.56 -8.50
CA SER A 356 -1.43 12.66 -9.40
C SER A 356 -2.29 12.16 -10.56
N ALA A 357 -1.64 11.84 -11.69
CA ALA A 357 -2.28 11.19 -12.83
C ALA A 357 -2.83 9.81 -12.44
N SER A 358 -2.11 9.08 -11.60
CA SER A 358 -2.53 7.79 -11.09
C SER A 358 -3.86 7.89 -10.34
N LEU A 359 -3.97 8.77 -9.32
CA LEU A 359 -5.21 8.94 -8.56
C LEU A 359 -6.39 9.36 -9.47
N ALA A 360 -6.14 10.21 -10.47
CA ALA A 360 -7.17 10.62 -11.42
C ALA A 360 -7.67 9.43 -12.25
N ASN A 361 -6.78 8.58 -12.76
CA ASN A 361 -7.15 7.40 -13.52
C ASN A 361 -7.81 6.32 -12.66
N LEU A 362 -7.33 6.10 -11.44
CA LEU A 362 -7.96 5.18 -10.47
C LEU A 362 -9.39 5.61 -10.15
N THR A 363 -9.62 6.91 -9.97
CA THR A 363 -10.96 7.46 -9.78
C THR A 363 -11.87 7.11 -10.96
N ARG A 364 -11.41 7.31 -12.20
CA ARG A 364 -12.17 6.96 -13.43
C ARG A 364 -12.48 5.47 -13.51
N ILE A 365 -11.51 4.62 -13.18
CA ILE A 365 -11.70 3.15 -13.14
C ILE A 365 -12.82 2.79 -12.17
N VAL A 366 -12.76 3.27 -10.93
CA VAL A 366 -13.77 3.01 -9.90
C VAL A 366 -15.15 3.54 -10.31
N LEU A 367 -15.22 4.73 -10.89
CA LEU A 367 -16.49 5.32 -11.38
C LEU A 367 -17.03 4.59 -12.63
N GLY A 368 -16.22 3.74 -13.27
CA GLY A 368 -16.60 3.05 -14.51
C GLY A 368 -16.43 3.91 -15.78
N GLU A 369 -15.77 5.06 -15.67
CA GLU A 369 -15.47 6.01 -16.76
C GLU A 369 -14.24 5.54 -17.57
N THR A 370 -14.22 4.27 -17.94
CA THR A 370 -13.02 3.61 -18.46
C THR A 370 -12.55 4.10 -19.83
N SER A 371 -13.43 4.76 -20.60
CA SER A 371 -13.04 5.44 -21.86
C SER A 371 -12.25 6.74 -21.63
N ALA A 372 -12.31 7.31 -20.42
CA ALA A 372 -11.59 8.52 -20.05
C ALA A 372 -10.25 8.23 -19.34
N VAL A 373 -9.91 6.97 -19.12
CA VAL A 373 -8.61 6.55 -18.57
C VAL A 373 -7.51 6.84 -19.61
N THR A 374 -6.48 7.56 -19.19
CA THR A 374 -5.36 7.95 -20.06
C THR A 374 -4.22 6.93 -19.98
N SER A 375 -3.57 6.67 -21.11
CA SER A 375 -2.38 5.81 -21.22
C SER A 375 -1.11 6.63 -21.09
#